data_d020f5ce1d379532b18c0e10e2e00000
#
_entry.id   d020f5ce1d379532b18c0e10e2e00000
#
_cell.length_a   1.000
_cell.length_b   1.000
_cell.length_c   1.000
_cell.angle_alpha   90.00
_cell.angle_beta   90.00
_cell.angle_gamma   90.00
#
_symmetry.space_group_name_H-M   'P 1'
#
loop_
_entity.id
_entity.type
_entity.pdbx_description
1 polymer ?
#
loop_
_entity_poly.entity_id
_entity_poly.type
_entity_poly.pdbx_seq_one_letter_code
_entity_poly.pdbx_strand_id
1 'polypeptide(L)'
;LTTKVSLTKYEITGEKELAGASLELYAAERDANGNYIRKGDAVEKWTSTDKAHEIIGKLTAGASYILHETAAPNGYVVASDVPFVVNPDGTVTKVAMKDDTTKVEINKTTEDGTPLKGAVLQLLDKDGKEVEQWTTDGTAHVLTAKLTAGATYVLHEVSAPAGYCKAADQSFVVPADGSKKILTMTDLATRVNVEKLDADSKPLSGAKLQLLDKNGNLIDEWTSDGKAHTLTAKLTAGETYTLR
;
A
#
# COMPACT_ATOMS: atom_id res chain seq x y z
N LEU A 1 23.18 -41.43 -17.85
CA LEU A 1 23.47 -40.02 -17.65
C LEU A 1 22.75 -39.53 -16.38
N THR A 2 23.44 -38.77 -15.51
CA THR A 2 22.84 -38.23 -14.30
C THR A 2 22.09 -36.93 -14.66
N THR A 3 20.81 -36.83 -14.28
CA THR A 3 19.99 -35.64 -14.49
C THR A 3 20.49 -34.47 -13.62
N LYS A 4 20.41 -33.25 -14.14
CA LYS A 4 20.79 -32.03 -13.43
C LYS A 4 19.73 -30.96 -13.71
N VAL A 5 19.15 -30.40 -12.62
CA VAL A 5 18.14 -29.33 -12.72
C VAL A 5 18.58 -28.19 -11.83
N SER A 6 18.59 -26.97 -12.36
CA SER A 6 18.92 -25.74 -11.65
C SER A 6 17.69 -24.85 -11.62
N LEU A 7 17.16 -24.62 -10.41
CA LEU A 7 15.93 -23.87 -10.17
C LEU A 7 16.29 -22.51 -9.55
N THR A 8 15.98 -21.43 -10.26
CA THR A 8 16.27 -20.05 -9.86
C THR A 8 14.99 -19.32 -9.49
N LYS A 9 15.05 -18.48 -8.47
CA LYS A 9 13.96 -17.62 -8.03
C LYS A 9 14.37 -16.16 -8.13
N TYR A 10 13.69 -15.36 -8.96
CA TYR A 10 14.02 -13.96 -9.23
C TYR A 10 12.83 -13.04 -8.99
N GLU A 11 13.07 -11.73 -8.86
CA GLU A 11 12.03 -10.74 -9.10
C GLU A 11 11.83 -10.51 -10.61
N ILE A 12 10.64 -10.00 -11.01
CA ILE A 12 10.23 -9.92 -12.42
C ILE A 12 11.19 -9.08 -13.27
N THR A 13 11.80 -8.05 -12.69
CA THR A 13 12.71 -7.11 -13.39
C THR A 13 14.18 -7.44 -13.21
N GLY A 14 14.52 -8.47 -12.40
CA GLY A 14 15.89 -8.79 -12.01
C GLY A 14 16.35 -10.19 -12.41
N GLU A 15 17.66 -10.40 -12.25
CA GLU A 15 18.33 -11.70 -12.36
C GLU A 15 19.06 -12.08 -11.07
N LYS A 16 18.85 -11.29 -10.00
CA LYS A 16 19.37 -11.61 -8.67
C LYS A 16 18.42 -12.58 -7.99
N GLU A 17 18.99 -13.64 -7.41
CA GLU A 17 18.21 -14.63 -6.63
C GLU A 17 17.41 -13.95 -5.52
N LEU A 18 16.14 -14.34 -5.42
CA LEU A 18 15.18 -13.85 -4.43
C LEU A 18 15.04 -14.89 -3.31
N ALA A 19 15.55 -14.57 -2.13
CA ALA A 19 15.47 -15.43 -0.96
C ALA A 19 14.13 -15.30 -0.23
N GLY A 20 13.70 -16.38 0.43
CA GLY A 20 12.55 -16.39 1.33
C GLY A 20 11.23 -16.88 0.72
N ALA A 21 11.21 -17.27 -0.55
CA ALA A 21 10.05 -17.93 -1.17
C ALA A 21 9.94 -19.39 -0.70
N SER A 22 8.74 -19.85 -0.38
CA SER A 22 8.46 -21.25 -0.11
C SER A 22 8.10 -21.96 -1.40
N LEU A 23 8.93 -22.92 -1.82
CA LEU A 23 8.85 -23.59 -3.11
C LEU A 23 8.62 -25.10 -2.94
N GLU A 24 7.84 -25.67 -3.84
CA GLU A 24 7.55 -27.09 -3.92
C GLU A 24 7.72 -27.58 -5.37
N LEU A 25 8.29 -28.75 -5.54
CA LEU A 25 8.41 -29.42 -6.84
C LEU A 25 7.44 -30.60 -6.89
N TYR A 26 6.64 -30.68 -7.95
CA TYR A 26 5.72 -31.77 -8.20
C TYR A 26 6.06 -32.50 -9.49
N ALA A 27 5.79 -33.81 -9.55
CA ALA A 27 5.63 -34.48 -10.83
C ALA A 27 4.44 -33.86 -11.57
N ALA A 28 4.51 -33.80 -12.90
CA ALA A 28 3.44 -33.27 -13.72
C ALA A 28 2.83 -34.30 -14.64
N GLU A 29 1.52 -34.19 -14.89
CA GLU A 29 0.80 -34.89 -15.95
C GLU A 29 -0.02 -33.86 -16.75
N ARG A 30 -0.56 -34.30 -17.89
CA ARG A 30 -1.46 -33.46 -18.69
C ARG A 30 -2.91 -33.79 -18.37
N ASP A 31 -3.74 -32.76 -18.21
CA ASP A 31 -5.19 -32.88 -18.11
C ASP A 31 -5.82 -33.22 -19.50
N ALA A 32 -7.14 -33.36 -19.54
CA ALA A 32 -7.89 -33.63 -20.77
C ALA A 32 -7.78 -32.50 -21.81
N ASN A 33 -7.42 -31.28 -21.38
CA ASN A 33 -7.22 -30.11 -22.25
C ASN A 33 -5.76 -29.92 -22.67
N GLY A 34 -4.85 -30.80 -22.19
CA GLY A 34 -3.43 -30.76 -22.49
C GLY A 34 -2.62 -29.83 -21.59
N ASN A 35 -3.21 -29.22 -20.55
CA ASN A 35 -2.50 -28.38 -19.57
C ASN A 35 -1.72 -29.26 -18.59
N TYR A 36 -0.58 -28.74 -18.13
CA TYR A 36 0.16 -29.40 -17.05
C TYR A 36 -0.56 -29.20 -15.71
N ILE A 37 -0.74 -30.30 -14.99
CA ILE A 37 -1.28 -30.33 -13.63
C ILE A 37 -0.33 -31.06 -12.69
N ARG A 38 -0.34 -30.69 -11.42
CA ARG A 38 0.46 -31.35 -10.38
C ARG A 38 -0.06 -32.73 -10.08
N LYS A 39 0.85 -33.72 -9.93
CA LYS A 39 0.55 -35.11 -9.68
C LYS A 39 1.12 -35.58 -8.34
N GLY A 40 0.28 -36.09 -7.46
CA GLY A 40 0.67 -36.67 -6.18
C GLY A 40 1.24 -35.64 -5.20
N ASP A 41 2.08 -36.12 -4.28
CA ASP A 41 2.75 -35.31 -3.29
C ASP A 41 3.96 -34.57 -3.88
N ALA A 42 4.39 -33.50 -3.19
CA ALA A 42 5.59 -32.78 -3.58
C ALA A 42 6.83 -33.67 -3.50
N VAL A 43 7.59 -33.72 -4.59
CA VAL A 43 8.86 -34.46 -4.72
C VAL A 43 9.94 -33.84 -3.84
N GLU A 44 9.93 -32.52 -3.72
CA GLU A 44 10.88 -31.75 -2.90
C GLU A 44 10.23 -30.42 -2.46
N LYS A 45 10.62 -29.95 -1.26
CA LYS A 45 10.18 -28.66 -0.69
C LYS A 45 11.38 -27.93 -0.11
N TRP A 46 11.49 -26.62 -0.38
CA TRP A 46 12.56 -25.80 0.16
C TRP A 46 12.16 -24.33 0.26
N THR A 47 12.98 -23.55 0.94
CA THR A 47 12.91 -22.09 0.91
C THR A 47 14.02 -21.56 0.02
N SER A 48 13.71 -20.64 -0.90
CA SER A 48 14.69 -20.02 -1.77
C SER A 48 15.75 -19.24 -0.98
N THR A 49 16.96 -19.21 -1.52
CA THR A 49 18.11 -18.50 -0.94
C THR A 49 18.66 -17.48 -1.95
N ASP A 50 19.84 -16.98 -1.71
CA ASP A 50 20.61 -16.14 -2.65
C ASP A 50 21.32 -16.94 -3.76
N LYS A 51 20.97 -18.24 -3.92
CA LYS A 51 21.56 -19.16 -4.90
C LYS A 51 20.50 -20.04 -5.52
N ALA A 52 20.76 -20.50 -6.75
CA ALA A 52 19.96 -21.51 -7.40
C ALA A 52 19.87 -22.79 -6.57
N HIS A 53 18.71 -23.43 -6.56
CA HIS A 53 18.50 -24.75 -5.96
C HIS A 53 18.83 -25.83 -6.98
N GLU A 54 19.83 -26.67 -6.67
CA GLU A 54 20.32 -27.73 -7.55
C GLU A 54 19.76 -29.10 -7.17
N ILE A 55 19.14 -29.79 -8.14
CA ILE A 55 18.67 -31.17 -7.98
C ILE A 55 19.46 -32.07 -8.92
N ILE A 56 20.23 -33.00 -8.34
CA ILE A 56 21.11 -33.88 -9.10
C ILE A 56 20.72 -35.34 -8.88
N GLY A 57 20.43 -36.08 -9.96
CA GLY A 57 20.19 -37.52 -9.98
C GLY A 57 18.86 -37.98 -9.36
N LYS A 58 17.99 -37.05 -8.92
CA LYS A 58 16.73 -37.37 -8.26
C LYS A 58 15.53 -37.40 -9.23
N LEU A 59 15.60 -36.63 -10.32
CA LEU A 59 14.50 -36.49 -11.26
C LEU A 59 14.69 -37.39 -12.49
N THR A 60 13.58 -37.85 -13.10
CA THR A 60 13.60 -38.74 -14.26
C THR A 60 13.83 -37.94 -15.54
N ALA A 61 14.81 -38.37 -16.36
CA ALA A 61 15.10 -37.79 -17.67
C ALA A 61 13.87 -37.87 -18.59
N GLY A 62 13.53 -36.79 -19.28
CA GLY A 62 12.38 -36.65 -20.16
C GLY A 62 11.02 -36.54 -19.45
N ALA A 63 10.97 -36.65 -18.11
CA ALA A 63 9.73 -36.49 -17.36
C ALA A 63 9.39 -35.00 -17.12
N SER A 64 8.11 -34.71 -16.96
CA SER A 64 7.57 -33.38 -16.71
C SER A 64 7.40 -33.12 -15.21
N TYR A 65 7.70 -31.91 -14.80
CA TYR A 65 7.54 -31.43 -13.42
C TYR A 65 6.94 -30.03 -13.41
N ILE A 66 6.43 -29.61 -12.25
CA ILE A 66 5.91 -28.27 -11.99
C ILE A 66 6.65 -27.71 -10.77
N LEU A 67 7.29 -26.55 -10.95
CA LEU A 67 7.74 -25.71 -9.86
C LEU A 67 6.56 -24.85 -9.38
N HIS A 68 6.21 -24.98 -8.11
CA HIS A 68 5.10 -24.30 -7.45
C HIS A 68 5.60 -23.45 -6.29
N GLU A 69 5.07 -22.26 -6.17
CA GLU A 69 5.31 -21.38 -5.03
C GLU A 69 4.09 -21.37 -4.11
N THR A 70 4.31 -21.68 -2.83
CA THR A 70 3.24 -21.66 -1.81
C THR A 70 3.19 -20.32 -1.05
N ALA A 71 4.31 -19.61 -0.96
CA ALA A 71 4.39 -18.29 -0.34
C ALA A 71 5.55 -17.48 -0.92
N ALA A 72 5.27 -16.25 -1.32
CA ALA A 72 6.27 -15.26 -1.74
C ALA A 72 6.86 -14.54 -0.52
N PRO A 73 8.07 -13.99 -0.61
CA PRO A 73 8.62 -13.11 0.40
C PRO A 73 7.81 -11.80 0.51
N ASN A 74 7.92 -11.10 1.65
CA ASN A 74 7.30 -9.79 1.81
C ASN A 74 7.74 -8.82 0.71
N GLY A 75 6.77 -8.09 0.14
CA GLY A 75 6.98 -7.18 -0.98
C GLY A 75 6.73 -7.81 -2.34
N TYR A 76 6.44 -9.10 -2.39
CA TYR A 76 6.24 -9.85 -3.64
C TYR A 76 4.90 -10.59 -3.64
N VAL A 77 4.50 -11.03 -4.83
CA VAL A 77 3.27 -11.77 -5.09
C VAL A 77 3.64 -13.18 -5.53
N VAL A 78 2.91 -14.17 -5.06
CA VAL A 78 3.12 -15.58 -5.42
C VAL A 78 3.06 -15.74 -6.95
N ALA A 79 4.10 -16.34 -7.53
CA ALA A 79 4.19 -16.60 -8.96
C ALA A 79 3.26 -17.73 -9.40
N SER A 80 2.90 -17.72 -10.68
CA SER A 80 2.21 -18.84 -11.31
C SER A 80 3.14 -20.06 -11.40
N ASP A 81 2.54 -21.25 -11.41
CA ASP A 81 3.22 -22.52 -11.62
C ASP A 81 4.09 -22.51 -12.89
N VAL A 82 5.30 -23.05 -12.81
CA VAL A 82 6.23 -23.16 -13.94
C VAL A 82 6.42 -24.64 -14.30
N PRO A 83 5.76 -25.14 -15.37
CA PRO A 83 6.00 -26.49 -15.87
C PRO A 83 7.31 -26.56 -16.66
N PHE A 84 8.03 -27.68 -16.55
CA PHE A 84 9.23 -27.95 -17.32
C PHE A 84 9.45 -29.44 -17.56
N VAL A 85 10.32 -29.77 -18.51
CA VAL A 85 10.73 -31.14 -18.81
C VAL A 85 12.22 -31.27 -18.50
N VAL A 86 12.61 -32.36 -17.82
CA VAL A 86 14.01 -32.65 -17.50
C VAL A 86 14.74 -33.10 -18.79
N ASN A 87 15.86 -32.45 -19.09
CA ASN A 87 16.66 -32.74 -20.29
C ASN A 87 17.11 -34.23 -20.29
N PRO A 88 16.81 -34.99 -21.35
CA PRO A 88 17.14 -36.41 -21.41
C PRO A 88 18.61 -36.68 -21.74
N ASP A 89 19.34 -35.70 -22.23
CA ASP A 89 20.73 -35.78 -22.71
C ASP A 89 21.79 -35.56 -21.61
N GLY A 90 21.37 -35.33 -20.36
CA GLY A 90 22.25 -35.07 -19.21
C GLY A 90 22.77 -33.64 -19.12
N THR A 91 22.38 -32.75 -20.02
CA THR A 91 22.62 -31.29 -19.88
C THR A 91 21.80 -30.72 -18.72
N VAL A 92 22.21 -29.58 -18.18
CA VAL A 92 21.48 -28.93 -17.08
C VAL A 92 20.16 -28.37 -17.58
N THR A 93 19.05 -28.79 -16.98
CA THR A 93 17.74 -28.17 -17.16
C THR A 93 17.69 -26.92 -16.29
N LYS A 94 17.60 -25.75 -16.90
CA LYS A 94 17.49 -24.46 -16.20
C LYS A 94 16.05 -24.00 -16.15
N VAL A 95 15.54 -23.69 -14.97
CA VAL A 95 14.17 -23.22 -14.74
C VAL A 95 14.20 -21.97 -13.90
N ALA A 96 13.51 -20.93 -14.34
CA ALA A 96 13.41 -19.66 -13.60
C ALA A 96 11.95 -19.40 -13.25
N MET A 97 11.69 -19.07 -11.98
CA MET A 97 10.42 -18.54 -11.50
C MET A 97 10.62 -17.09 -11.07
N LYS A 98 9.70 -16.21 -11.43
CA LYS A 98 9.81 -14.77 -11.15
C LYS A 98 8.59 -14.25 -10.41
N ASP A 99 8.84 -13.47 -9.36
CA ASP A 99 7.78 -12.77 -8.60
C ASP A 99 7.64 -11.33 -9.08
N ASP A 100 6.40 -10.88 -9.17
CA ASP A 100 6.09 -9.45 -9.27
C ASP A 100 6.05 -8.82 -7.87
N THR A 101 6.23 -7.50 -7.79
CA THR A 101 6.18 -6.75 -6.53
C THR A 101 4.74 -6.38 -6.17
N THR A 102 4.46 -6.23 -4.87
CA THR A 102 3.23 -5.57 -4.42
C THR A 102 3.27 -4.09 -4.79
N LYS A 103 2.11 -3.52 -5.21
CA LYS A 103 2.04 -2.14 -5.72
C LYS A 103 0.89 -1.40 -5.05
N VAL A 104 1.21 -0.43 -4.20
CA VAL A 104 0.21 0.42 -3.53
C VAL A 104 0.59 1.88 -3.68
N GLU A 105 -0.39 2.70 -4.06
CA GLU A 105 -0.26 4.15 -4.26
C GLU A 105 -1.32 4.87 -3.46
N ILE A 106 -0.92 5.95 -2.79
CA ILE A 106 -1.77 6.76 -1.92
C ILE A 106 -1.87 8.17 -2.48
N ASN A 107 -3.10 8.63 -2.71
CA ASN A 107 -3.40 10.02 -3.03
C ASN A 107 -3.98 10.71 -1.80
N LYS A 108 -3.53 11.95 -1.53
CA LYS A 108 -4.12 12.83 -0.51
C LYS A 108 -4.74 14.03 -1.20
N THR A 109 -6.04 14.25 -1.00
CA THR A 109 -6.80 15.30 -1.71
C THR A 109 -7.68 16.10 -0.76
N THR A 110 -8.13 17.25 -1.24
CA THR A 110 -9.26 18.02 -0.71
C THR A 110 -10.58 17.46 -1.24
N GLU A 111 -11.72 17.99 -0.78
CA GLU A 111 -13.08 17.59 -1.20
C GLU A 111 -13.31 17.73 -2.72
N ASP A 112 -12.68 18.71 -3.36
CA ASP A 112 -12.78 18.96 -4.81
C ASP A 112 -11.78 18.13 -5.64
N GLY A 113 -11.01 17.24 -4.99
CA GLY A 113 -10.03 16.38 -5.64
C GLY A 113 -8.65 17.03 -5.86
N THR A 114 -8.44 18.27 -5.40
CA THR A 114 -7.14 18.95 -5.50
C THR A 114 -6.11 18.23 -4.59
N PRO A 115 -4.89 17.93 -5.10
CA PRO A 115 -3.83 17.33 -4.28
C PRO A 115 -3.48 18.16 -3.06
N LEU A 116 -3.43 17.53 -1.87
CA LEU A 116 -3.22 18.19 -0.60
C LEU A 116 -1.81 17.91 -0.05
N LYS A 117 -1.07 19.00 0.24
CA LYS A 117 0.28 18.98 0.82
C LYS A 117 0.23 19.17 2.33
N GLY A 118 1.22 18.59 3.04
CA GLY A 118 1.48 18.86 4.46
C GLY A 118 0.68 17.98 5.41
N ALA A 119 -0.12 17.05 4.93
CA ALA A 119 -0.69 16.00 5.78
C ALA A 119 0.39 14.98 6.17
N VAL A 120 0.42 14.55 7.43
CA VAL A 120 1.28 13.46 7.88
C VAL A 120 0.46 12.18 7.91
N LEU A 121 0.85 11.20 7.08
CA LEU A 121 0.20 9.91 6.95
C LEU A 121 1.08 8.78 7.46
N GLN A 122 0.45 7.77 8.04
CA GLN A 122 1.07 6.52 8.47
C GLN A 122 0.38 5.32 7.82
N LEU A 123 1.18 4.34 7.43
CA LEU A 123 0.71 3.00 7.14
C LEU A 123 0.91 2.14 8.39
N LEU A 124 -0.15 1.51 8.87
CA LEU A 124 -0.13 0.62 10.02
C LEU A 124 -0.43 -0.82 9.58
N ASP A 125 0.21 -1.80 10.22
CA ASP A 125 -0.14 -3.21 10.05
C ASP A 125 -1.40 -3.57 10.86
N LYS A 126 -1.82 -4.85 10.79
CA LYS A 126 -2.99 -5.38 11.50
C LYS A 126 -2.93 -5.24 13.04
N ASP A 127 -1.74 -5.06 13.60
CA ASP A 127 -1.49 -4.94 15.05
C ASP A 127 -1.33 -3.47 15.47
N GLY A 128 -1.53 -2.53 14.53
CA GLY A 128 -1.40 -1.10 14.73
C GLY A 128 0.03 -0.59 14.78
N LYS A 129 1.00 -1.42 14.38
CA LYS A 129 2.40 -1.03 14.30
C LYS A 129 2.67 -0.23 13.03
N GLU A 130 3.43 0.86 13.16
CA GLU A 130 3.87 1.66 12.02
C GLU A 130 4.76 0.85 11.08
N VAL A 131 4.41 0.88 9.79
CA VAL A 131 5.14 0.26 8.68
C VAL A 131 5.87 1.32 7.86
N GLU A 132 5.22 2.44 7.59
CA GLU A 132 5.77 3.58 6.84
C GLU A 132 5.08 4.88 7.30
N GLN A 133 5.81 6.00 7.33
CA GLN A 133 5.27 7.34 7.60
C GLN A 133 5.85 8.34 6.61
N TRP A 134 5.03 9.27 6.13
CA TRP A 134 5.47 10.34 5.22
C TRP A 134 4.63 11.59 5.39
N THR A 135 5.13 12.69 4.84
CA THR A 135 4.38 13.95 4.69
C THR A 135 4.02 14.13 3.22
N THR A 136 2.75 14.43 2.94
CA THR A 136 2.27 14.62 1.56
C THR A 136 2.86 15.88 0.95
N ASP A 137 3.29 15.77 -0.31
CA ASP A 137 3.90 16.86 -1.09
C ASP A 137 3.02 17.34 -2.25
N GLY A 138 1.82 16.76 -2.38
CA GLY A 138 0.87 17.02 -3.47
C GLY A 138 1.06 16.12 -4.69
N THR A 139 1.89 15.09 -4.58
CA THR A 139 1.98 14.01 -5.56
C THR A 139 1.48 12.70 -4.94
N ALA A 140 1.16 11.73 -5.80
CA ALA A 140 0.85 10.38 -5.35
C ALA A 140 2.07 9.75 -4.67
N HIS A 141 1.88 9.19 -3.47
CA HIS A 141 2.92 8.46 -2.75
C HIS A 141 2.85 6.97 -3.07
N VAL A 142 3.92 6.42 -3.65
CA VAL A 142 4.08 4.98 -3.84
C VAL A 142 4.73 4.42 -2.59
N LEU A 143 4.05 3.47 -1.91
CA LEU A 143 4.58 2.84 -0.71
C LEU A 143 5.88 2.11 -1.02
N THR A 144 6.90 2.34 -0.21
CA THR A 144 8.24 1.74 -0.36
C THR A 144 8.45 0.52 0.55
N ALA A 145 7.62 0.40 1.58
CA ALA A 145 7.64 -0.74 2.47
C ALA A 145 7.29 -2.05 1.75
N LYS A 146 7.94 -3.13 2.14
CA LYS A 146 7.65 -4.48 1.63
C LYS A 146 6.38 -5.03 2.26
N LEU A 147 5.26 -4.88 1.58
CA LEU A 147 3.96 -5.30 2.08
C LEU A 147 3.69 -6.78 1.75
N THR A 148 2.99 -7.47 2.64
CA THR A 148 2.56 -8.85 2.42
C THR A 148 1.32 -8.86 1.51
N ALA A 149 1.39 -9.55 0.38
CA ALA A 149 0.28 -9.76 -0.53
C ALA A 149 -0.90 -10.46 0.20
N GLY A 150 -2.12 -9.99 0.01
CA GLY A 150 -3.33 -10.48 0.69
C GLY A 150 -3.51 -10.01 2.14
N ALA A 151 -2.52 -9.32 2.73
CA ALA A 151 -2.66 -8.80 4.09
C ALA A 151 -3.41 -7.47 4.14
N THR A 152 -4.02 -7.20 5.31
CA THR A 152 -4.74 -5.96 5.58
C THR A 152 -3.82 -4.96 6.27
N TYR A 153 -3.89 -3.71 5.82
CA TYR A 153 -3.22 -2.55 6.40
C TYR A 153 -4.22 -1.42 6.65
N VAL A 154 -3.84 -0.46 7.49
CA VAL A 154 -4.63 0.74 7.79
C VAL A 154 -3.83 1.97 7.39
N LEU A 155 -4.44 2.80 6.55
CA LEU A 155 -3.95 4.15 6.26
C LEU A 155 -4.52 5.08 7.33
N HIS A 156 -3.64 5.66 8.14
CA HIS A 156 -3.94 6.56 9.25
C HIS A 156 -3.41 7.96 8.97
N GLU A 157 -4.18 8.98 9.27
CA GLU A 157 -3.69 10.35 9.24
C GLU A 157 -3.30 10.82 10.64
N VAL A 158 -2.02 11.12 10.84
CA VAL A 158 -1.50 11.65 12.11
C VAL A 158 -1.95 13.09 12.30
N SER A 159 -1.79 13.91 11.26
CA SER A 159 -2.19 15.32 11.28
C SER A 159 -2.58 15.82 9.89
N ALA A 160 -3.67 16.59 9.84
CA ALA A 160 -4.06 17.36 8.67
C ALA A 160 -3.30 18.69 8.63
N PRO A 161 -3.10 19.30 7.45
CA PRO A 161 -2.56 20.67 7.36
C PRO A 161 -3.59 21.71 7.83
N ALA A 162 -3.11 22.92 8.17
CA ALA A 162 -3.97 24.01 8.59
C ALA A 162 -5.05 24.31 7.53
N GLY A 163 -6.29 24.48 7.98
CA GLY A 163 -7.46 24.68 7.13
C GLY A 163 -8.23 23.41 6.80
N TYR A 164 -7.81 22.27 7.32
CA TYR A 164 -8.45 20.98 7.06
C TYR A 164 -8.71 20.17 8.33
N CYS A 165 -9.70 19.30 8.27
CA CYS A 165 -10.00 18.32 9.30
C CYS A 165 -9.33 17.01 8.96
N LYS A 166 -8.78 16.34 9.98
CA LYS A 166 -8.17 15.02 9.85
C LYS A 166 -9.19 14.01 9.33
N ALA A 167 -8.79 13.24 8.31
CA ALA A 167 -9.61 12.15 7.76
C ALA A 167 -9.70 10.95 8.71
N ALA A 168 -10.74 10.15 8.56
CA ALA A 168 -10.87 8.88 9.24
C ALA A 168 -9.92 7.83 8.64
N ASP A 169 -9.54 6.85 9.45
CA ASP A 169 -8.72 5.72 9.05
C ASP A 169 -9.38 4.90 7.92
N GLN A 170 -8.56 4.41 6.99
CA GLN A 170 -8.99 3.58 5.87
C GLN A 170 -8.26 2.24 5.89
N SER A 171 -9.00 1.14 6.06
CA SER A 171 -8.46 -0.21 5.92
C SER A 171 -8.47 -0.65 4.46
N PHE A 172 -7.43 -1.38 4.03
CA PHE A 172 -7.35 -1.97 2.70
C PHE A 172 -6.58 -3.28 2.71
N VAL A 173 -6.81 -4.10 1.69
CA VAL A 173 -6.06 -5.34 1.44
C VAL A 173 -5.09 -5.10 0.28
N VAL A 174 -3.84 -5.54 0.45
CA VAL A 174 -2.84 -5.54 -0.64
C VAL A 174 -3.23 -6.60 -1.65
N PRO A 175 -3.37 -6.27 -2.96
CA PRO A 175 -3.72 -7.26 -3.97
C PRO A 175 -2.73 -8.43 -4.01
N ALA A 176 -3.27 -9.64 -4.07
CA ALA A 176 -2.48 -10.87 -4.14
C ALA A 176 -2.18 -11.30 -5.59
N ASP A 177 -2.76 -10.62 -6.57
CA ASP A 177 -2.63 -10.88 -8.00
C ASP A 177 -1.61 -9.97 -8.72
N GLY A 178 -0.89 -9.11 -7.97
CA GLY A 178 0.07 -8.16 -8.52
C GLY A 178 -0.54 -6.91 -9.12
N SER A 179 -1.87 -6.76 -9.08
CA SER A 179 -2.52 -5.52 -9.51
C SER A 179 -2.15 -4.35 -8.60
N LYS A 180 -2.15 -3.13 -9.16
CA LYS A 180 -1.86 -1.92 -8.42
C LYS A 180 -3.09 -1.51 -7.59
N LYS A 181 -2.92 -1.33 -6.28
CA LYS A 181 -3.93 -0.72 -5.40
C LYS A 181 -3.71 0.78 -5.34
N ILE A 182 -4.75 1.55 -5.62
CA ILE A 182 -4.76 3.01 -5.44
C ILE A 182 -5.79 3.34 -4.37
N LEU A 183 -5.38 4.14 -3.36
CA LEU A 183 -6.27 4.72 -2.35
C LEU A 183 -6.23 6.23 -2.45
N THR A 184 -7.37 6.86 -2.16
CA THR A 184 -7.47 8.32 -2.02
C THR A 184 -8.02 8.62 -0.63
N MET A 185 -7.27 9.40 0.16
CA MET A 185 -7.71 9.92 1.44
C MET A 185 -8.01 11.42 1.28
N THR A 186 -9.22 11.82 1.64
CA THR A 186 -9.73 13.18 1.43
C THR A 186 -9.94 13.90 2.74
N ASP A 187 -9.43 15.13 2.85
CA ASP A 187 -9.69 16.02 3.98
C ASP A 187 -10.79 17.02 3.66
N LEU A 188 -11.62 17.23 4.65
CA LEU A 188 -12.64 18.28 4.63
C LEU A 188 -12.04 19.60 5.10
N ALA A 189 -12.37 20.71 4.42
CA ALA A 189 -11.96 22.03 4.88
C ALA A 189 -12.62 22.37 6.22
N THR A 190 -11.86 23.00 7.13
CA THR A 190 -12.44 23.61 8.34
C THR A 190 -13.34 24.79 7.91
N ARG A 191 -14.55 24.84 8.47
CA ARG A 191 -15.54 25.89 8.18
C ARG A 191 -16.10 26.42 9.47
N VAL A 192 -15.93 27.73 9.73
CA VAL A 192 -16.48 28.39 10.91
C VAL A 192 -17.24 29.64 10.46
N ASN A 193 -18.51 29.74 10.88
CA ASN A 193 -19.35 30.92 10.71
C ASN A 193 -19.53 31.56 12.08
N VAL A 194 -19.41 32.88 12.13
CA VAL A 194 -19.59 33.69 13.34
C VAL A 194 -20.78 34.62 13.14
N GLU A 195 -21.77 34.52 14.02
CA GLU A 195 -22.92 35.42 14.07
C GLU A 195 -22.76 36.39 15.25
N LYS A 196 -22.99 37.69 15.03
CA LYS A 196 -23.09 38.68 16.10
C LYS A 196 -24.54 39.01 16.37
N LEU A 197 -25.00 38.73 17.60
CA LEU A 197 -26.39 38.94 18.03
C LEU A 197 -26.41 39.97 19.16
N ASP A 198 -27.54 40.69 19.31
CA ASP A 198 -27.88 41.48 20.49
C ASP A 198 -28.43 40.62 21.64
N ALA A 199 -28.88 41.23 22.73
CA ALA A 199 -29.41 40.56 23.93
C ALA A 199 -30.72 39.81 23.66
N ASP A 200 -31.48 40.21 22.62
CA ASP A 200 -32.73 39.58 22.18
C ASP A 200 -32.51 38.49 21.12
N SER A 201 -31.25 38.10 20.89
CA SER A 201 -30.84 37.11 19.84
C SER A 201 -31.16 37.54 18.41
N LYS A 202 -31.21 38.87 18.14
CA LYS A 202 -31.35 39.42 16.80
C LYS A 202 -30.01 39.78 16.21
N PRO A 203 -29.84 39.65 14.87
CA PRO A 203 -28.60 40.01 14.18
C PRO A 203 -28.19 41.46 14.46
N LEU A 204 -26.93 41.67 14.87
CA LEU A 204 -26.39 42.98 15.23
C LEU A 204 -25.31 43.40 14.23
N SER A 205 -25.51 44.60 13.64
CA SER A 205 -24.54 45.23 12.73
C SER A 205 -23.68 46.25 13.43
N GLY A 206 -22.47 46.54 12.89
CA GLY A 206 -21.58 47.60 13.32
C GLY A 206 -20.65 47.27 14.48
N ALA A 207 -20.66 46.03 14.97
CA ALA A 207 -19.69 45.58 15.98
C ALA A 207 -18.37 45.18 15.31
N LYS A 208 -17.25 45.71 15.83
CA LYS A 208 -15.90 45.25 15.45
C LYS A 208 -15.59 43.95 16.19
N LEU A 209 -15.20 42.92 15.43
CA LEU A 209 -14.85 41.60 15.94
C LEU A 209 -13.44 41.21 15.51
N GLN A 210 -12.74 40.54 16.42
CA GLN A 210 -11.39 40.02 16.17
C GLN A 210 -11.33 38.53 16.53
N LEU A 211 -10.73 37.73 15.67
CA LEU A 211 -10.35 36.35 15.97
C LEU A 211 -8.86 36.29 16.29
N LEU A 212 -8.53 35.70 17.42
CA LEU A 212 -7.15 35.55 17.89
C LEU A 212 -6.79 34.08 18.03
N ASP A 213 -5.52 33.72 17.78
CA ASP A 213 -4.97 32.42 18.11
C ASP A 213 -4.78 32.24 19.63
N LYS A 214 -4.33 31.07 20.05
CA LYS A 214 -4.05 30.72 21.47
C LYS A 214 -2.98 31.59 22.12
N ASN A 215 -2.14 32.28 21.33
CA ASN A 215 -1.09 33.18 21.81
C ASN A 215 -1.53 34.65 21.81
N GLY A 216 -2.77 34.93 21.39
CA GLY A 216 -3.33 36.27 21.30
C GLY A 216 -2.96 37.03 20.01
N ASN A 217 -2.40 36.34 19.01
CA ASN A 217 -2.12 36.96 17.72
C ASN A 217 -3.40 37.10 16.89
N LEU A 218 -3.55 38.23 16.19
CA LEU A 218 -4.70 38.50 15.32
C LEU A 218 -4.65 37.61 14.09
N ILE A 219 -5.75 36.87 13.86
CA ILE A 219 -5.96 35.99 12.70
C ILE A 219 -6.89 36.67 11.69
N ASP A 220 -8.00 37.24 12.17
CA ASP A 220 -9.03 37.84 11.32
C ASP A 220 -9.68 39.03 12.08
N GLU A 221 -10.13 40.06 11.33
CA GLU A 221 -10.85 41.20 11.89
C GLU A 221 -11.93 41.65 10.90
N TRP A 222 -13.15 41.84 11.40
CA TRP A 222 -14.28 42.30 10.56
C TRP A 222 -15.25 43.18 11.37
N THR A 223 -16.14 43.86 10.66
CA THR A 223 -17.31 44.53 11.24
C THR A 223 -18.58 43.76 10.89
N SER A 224 -19.39 43.44 11.90
CA SER A 224 -20.65 42.72 11.66
C SER A 224 -21.60 43.56 10.81
N ASP A 225 -22.29 42.90 9.89
CA ASP A 225 -23.26 43.46 8.95
C ASP A 225 -24.68 42.93 9.13
N GLY A 226 -24.90 42.18 10.22
CA GLY A 226 -26.15 41.48 10.50
C GLY A 226 -26.33 40.14 9.80
N LYS A 227 -25.25 39.62 9.18
CA LYS A 227 -25.18 38.28 8.60
C LYS A 227 -24.08 37.47 9.28
N ALA A 228 -24.14 36.15 9.09
CA ALA A 228 -23.05 35.29 9.49
C ALA A 228 -21.77 35.62 8.68
N HIS A 229 -20.66 35.86 9.39
CA HIS A 229 -19.34 36.03 8.79
C HIS A 229 -18.66 34.66 8.69
N THR A 230 -18.34 34.23 7.46
CA THR A 230 -17.59 33.00 7.22
C THR A 230 -16.10 33.31 7.33
N LEU A 231 -15.41 32.68 8.27
CA LEU A 231 -13.97 32.82 8.41
C LEU A 231 -13.25 32.24 7.19
N THR A 232 -12.37 33.04 6.59
CA THR A 232 -11.54 32.61 5.43
C THR A 232 -10.15 32.18 5.86
N ALA A 233 -9.77 32.43 7.12
CA ALA A 233 -8.52 32.00 7.67
C ALA A 233 -8.45 30.45 7.80
N LYS A 234 -7.28 29.89 7.50
CA LYS A 234 -7.03 28.44 7.64
C LYS A 234 -6.86 28.07 9.11
N LEU A 235 -7.93 27.70 9.77
CA LEU A 235 -7.93 27.29 11.16
C LEU A 235 -7.50 25.82 11.29
N THR A 236 -6.71 25.53 12.32
CA THR A 236 -6.32 24.14 12.65
C THR A 236 -7.45 23.49 13.45
N ALA A 237 -7.95 22.36 12.99
CA ALA A 237 -8.99 21.61 13.68
C ALA A 237 -8.52 21.15 15.07
N GLY A 238 -9.39 21.32 16.10
CA GLY A 238 -9.07 20.96 17.49
C GLY A 238 -8.32 22.02 18.28
N GLU A 239 -7.82 23.10 17.64
CA GLU A 239 -7.19 24.23 18.35
C GLU A 239 -8.24 25.19 18.91
N THR A 240 -7.84 25.90 19.97
CA THR A 240 -8.69 26.92 20.63
C THR A 240 -8.36 28.30 20.09
N TYR A 241 -9.40 29.05 19.76
CA TYR A 241 -9.34 30.43 19.28
C TYR A 241 -10.17 31.33 20.19
N THR A 242 -9.81 32.62 20.28
CA THR A 242 -10.56 33.61 21.07
C THR A 242 -11.22 34.60 20.14
N LEU A 243 -12.54 34.76 20.28
CA LEU A 243 -13.33 35.79 19.62
C LEU A 243 -13.54 36.95 20.62
N ARG A 244 -13.23 38.19 20.23
CA ARG A 244 -13.48 39.40 21.04
C ARG A 244 -14.05 40.54 20.20
#